data_a8a8519c7b04b597f89102f4bd7bde7e
#
_entry.id   a8a8519c7b04b597f89102f4bd7bde7e
#
_cell.length_a   1.000
_cell.length_b   1.000
_cell.length_c   1.000
_cell.angle_alpha   90.00
_cell.angle_beta   90.00
_cell.angle_gamma   90.00
#
_symmetry.space_group_name_H-M   'P 1'
#
loop_
_entity.id
_entity.type
_entity.pdbx_description
1 polymer ?
#
loop_
_entity_poly.entity_id
_entity_poly.type
_entity_poly.pdbx_seq_one_letter_code
_entity_poly.pdbx_strand_id
1 'polypeptide(L)'
;MVASVAEYFLGRKLRTVLDIGAGEGRWRSELRRLRPAIRYIGVDPSEYVVAKYGKERNIRLGAFEQLPSMSLGRGFDLIVCADVLQYVGDSALKRGVRHIAGLLGGVAFLEAYTTGDDMEGDLDGWHHRSKSKYRSIFADAGLVACGIHCYLTRELAVNAVELEVV
;
A
#
# COMPACT_ATOMS: atom_id res chain seq x y z
N MET A 1 5.39 -12.27 -6.64
CA MET A 1 6.44 -11.72 -5.77
C MET A 1 5.84 -11.10 -4.50
N VAL A 2 5.16 -9.95 -4.52
CA VAL A 2 4.63 -9.26 -3.31
C VAL A 2 3.76 -10.16 -2.43
N ALA A 3 2.84 -10.93 -3.01
CA ALA A 3 2.02 -11.89 -2.27
C ALA A 3 2.87 -12.94 -1.52
N SER A 4 3.95 -13.44 -2.15
CA SER A 4 4.84 -14.42 -1.51
C SER A 4 5.63 -13.81 -0.37
N VAL A 5 6.07 -12.55 -0.49
CA VAL A 5 6.73 -11.81 0.60
C VAL A 5 5.78 -11.66 1.77
N ALA A 6 4.54 -11.23 1.52
CA ALA A 6 3.56 -11.06 2.60
C ALA A 6 3.23 -12.39 3.28
N GLU A 7 3.06 -13.47 2.52
CA GLU A 7 2.77 -14.80 3.05
C GLU A 7 3.94 -15.38 3.85
N TYR A 8 5.18 -15.08 3.47
CA TYR A 8 6.37 -15.45 4.23
C TYR A 8 6.34 -14.86 5.64
N PHE A 9 6.17 -13.56 5.76
CA PHE A 9 6.12 -12.88 7.06
C PHE A 9 4.87 -13.22 7.88
N LEU A 10 3.75 -13.54 7.22
CA LEU A 10 2.52 -13.93 7.90
C LEU A 10 2.51 -15.40 8.35
N GLY A 11 3.40 -16.25 7.80
CA GLY A 11 3.37 -17.69 8.01
C GLY A 11 2.10 -18.37 7.46
N ARG A 12 1.33 -17.68 6.60
CA ARG A 12 0.06 -18.16 6.04
C ARG A 12 -0.31 -17.44 4.75
N LYS A 13 -1.27 -18.01 4.02
CA LYS A 13 -1.81 -17.40 2.79
C LYS A 13 -2.55 -16.09 3.08
N LEU A 14 -2.47 -15.16 2.12
CA LEU A 14 -3.19 -13.88 2.14
C LEU A 14 -4.71 -14.08 2.23
N ARG A 15 -5.36 -13.28 3.06
CA ARG A 15 -6.82 -13.26 3.25
C ARG A 15 -7.44 -11.89 2.97
N THR A 16 -6.72 -10.79 3.26
CA THR A 16 -7.23 -9.43 3.20
C THR A 16 -6.26 -8.49 2.49
N VAL A 17 -6.78 -7.70 1.56
CA VAL A 17 -6.00 -6.73 0.78
C VAL A 17 -6.71 -5.39 0.73
N LEU A 18 -5.97 -4.32 0.99
CA LEU A 18 -6.35 -2.95 0.70
C LEU A 18 -5.44 -2.43 -0.42
N ASP A 19 -6.04 -1.89 -1.47
CA ASP A 19 -5.35 -1.34 -2.65
C ASP A 19 -5.69 0.15 -2.79
N ILE A 20 -4.71 1.00 -2.56
CA ILE A 20 -4.85 2.46 -2.55
C ILE A 20 -4.34 3.00 -3.88
N GLY A 21 -5.19 3.72 -4.61
CA GLY A 21 -4.97 4.05 -6.01
C GLY A 21 -5.22 2.83 -6.90
N ALA A 22 -6.33 2.15 -6.65
CA ALA A 22 -6.62 0.84 -7.24
C ALA A 22 -6.77 0.86 -8.76
N GLY A 23 -7.03 2.04 -9.35
CA GLY A 23 -7.34 2.14 -10.76
C GLY A 23 -8.42 1.15 -11.17
N GLU A 24 -8.20 0.46 -12.26
CA GLU A 24 -9.12 -0.59 -12.73
C GLU A 24 -9.09 -1.89 -11.87
N GLY A 25 -8.32 -1.94 -10.79
CA GLY A 25 -8.20 -3.13 -9.94
C GLY A 25 -7.26 -4.20 -10.51
N ARG A 26 -6.15 -3.79 -11.10
CA ARG A 26 -5.13 -4.70 -11.64
C ARG A 26 -4.57 -5.63 -10.56
N TRP A 27 -4.25 -5.08 -9.39
CA TRP A 27 -3.78 -5.86 -8.24
C TRP A 27 -4.81 -6.91 -7.79
N ARG A 28 -6.11 -6.54 -7.77
CA ARG A 28 -7.18 -7.49 -7.46
C ARG A 28 -7.17 -8.69 -8.40
N SER A 29 -7.09 -8.42 -9.70
CA SER A 29 -7.13 -9.48 -10.72
C SER A 29 -5.98 -10.46 -10.54
N GLU A 30 -4.75 -9.96 -10.38
CA GLU A 30 -3.56 -10.79 -10.19
C GLU A 30 -3.59 -11.55 -8.85
N LEU A 31 -3.96 -10.88 -7.77
CA LEU A 31 -4.01 -11.52 -6.45
C LEU A 31 -5.12 -12.58 -6.37
N ARG A 32 -6.29 -12.35 -6.97
CA ARG A 32 -7.37 -13.35 -6.98
C ARG A 32 -7.03 -14.58 -7.85
N ARG A 33 -6.23 -14.41 -8.87
CA ARG A 33 -5.71 -15.54 -9.65
C ARG A 33 -4.86 -16.48 -8.79
N LEU A 34 -4.07 -15.91 -7.87
CA LEU A 34 -3.22 -16.65 -6.93
C LEU A 34 -3.99 -17.15 -5.70
N ARG A 35 -4.96 -16.37 -5.24
CA ARG A 35 -5.71 -16.56 -3.98
C ARG A 35 -7.18 -16.20 -4.20
N PRO A 36 -8.00 -17.08 -4.77
CA PRO A 36 -9.38 -16.77 -5.16
C PRO A 36 -10.27 -16.25 -4.04
N ALA A 37 -10.00 -16.66 -2.79
CA ALA A 37 -10.82 -16.32 -1.61
C ALA A 37 -10.39 -15.02 -0.91
N ILE A 38 -9.46 -14.22 -1.46
CA ILE A 38 -9.08 -12.95 -0.81
C ILE A 38 -10.26 -11.98 -0.72
N ARG A 39 -10.36 -11.31 0.42
CA ARG A 39 -11.21 -10.13 0.61
C ARG A 39 -10.41 -8.91 0.18
N TYR A 40 -10.85 -8.26 -0.87
CA TYR A 40 -10.19 -7.10 -1.46
C TYR A 40 -11.05 -5.86 -1.30
N ILE A 41 -10.42 -4.76 -0.95
CA ILE A 41 -10.99 -3.41 -0.99
C ILE A 41 -10.02 -2.54 -1.79
N GLY A 42 -10.51 -1.93 -2.86
CA GLY A 42 -9.82 -0.87 -3.59
C GLY A 42 -10.32 0.50 -3.15
N VAL A 43 -9.46 1.51 -3.22
CA VAL A 43 -9.80 2.93 -3.05
C VAL A 43 -9.19 3.68 -4.21
N ASP A 44 -9.99 4.51 -4.90
CA ASP A 44 -9.52 5.30 -6.03
C ASP A 44 -10.25 6.66 -6.08
N PRO A 45 -9.58 7.78 -6.39
CA PRO A 45 -10.21 9.09 -6.45
C PRO A 45 -11.02 9.33 -7.73
N SER A 46 -10.88 8.50 -8.76
CA SER A 46 -11.55 8.65 -10.05
C SER A 46 -13.00 8.19 -9.98
N GLU A 47 -13.93 9.14 -10.11
CA GLU A 47 -15.36 8.83 -10.24
C GLU A 47 -15.66 7.91 -11.44
N TYR A 48 -14.93 8.08 -12.55
CA TYR A 48 -15.03 7.19 -13.71
C TYR A 48 -14.67 5.75 -13.37
N VAL A 49 -13.55 5.54 -12.68
CA VAL A 49 -13.08 4.21 -12.25
C VAL A 49 -14.13 3.57 -11.35
N VAL A 50 -14.62 4.31 -10.36
CA VAL A 50 -15.59 3.78 -9.40
C VAL A 50 -16.94 3.51 -10.04
N ALA A 51 -17.42 4.38 -10.93
CA ALA A 51 -18.67 4.15 -11.68
C ALA A 51 -18.59 2.89 -12.55
N LYS A 52 -17.43 2.66 -13.19
CA LYS A 52 -17.26 1.54 -14.12
C LYS A 52 -16.92 0.21 -13.42
N TYR A 53 -16.08 0.23 -12.40
CA TYR A 53 -15.53 -0.98 -11.78
C TYR A 53 -15.85 -1.14 -10.29
N GLY A 54 -16.37 -0.10 -9.63
CA GLY A 54 -16.53 -0.07 -8.18
C GLY A 54 -17.35 -1.23 -7.62
N LYS A 55 -18.54 -1.45 -8.17
CA LYS A 55 -19.45 -2.51 -7.71
C LYS A 55 -18.86 -3.92 -7.93
N GLU A 56 -18.33 -4.18 -9.12
CA GLU A 56 -17.80 -5.50 -9.49
C GLU A 56 -16.50 -5.83 -8.77
N ARG A 57 -15.61 -4.82 -8.62
CA ARG A 57 -14.26 -5.00 -8.13
C ARG A 57 -14.06 -4.54 -6.69
N ASN A 58 -15.15 -4.11 -6.02
CA ASN A 58 -15.14 -3.56 -4.66
C ASN A 58 -14.14 -2.39 -4.51
N ILE A 59 -14.23 -1.42 -5.44
CA ILE A 59 -13.45 -0.18 -5.43
C ILE A 59 -14.34 0.95 -4.94
N ARG A 60 -13.89 1.68 -3.92
CA ARG A 60 -14.60 2.77 -3.27
C ARG A 60 -14.03 4.11 -3.70
N LEU A 61 -14.88 5.11 -3.86
CA LEU A 61 -14.46 6.47 -4.15
C LEU A 61 -13.75 7.06 -2.94
N GLY A 62 -12.55 7.57 -3.13
CA GLY A 62 -11.79 8.26 -2.11
C GLY A 62 -10.36 8.56 -2.56
N ALA A 63 -9.86 9.73 -2.17
CA ALA A 63 -8.47 10.13 -2.35
C ALA A 63 -7.61 9.65 -1.19
N PHE A 64 -6.30 9.64 -1.38
CA PHE A 64 -5.32 9.25 -0.34
C PHE A 64 -5.51 10.06 0.95
N GLU A 65 -5.81 11.35 0.84
CA GLU A 65 -6.03 12.25 1.96
C GLU A 65 -7.26 11.90 2.79
N GLN A 66 -8.23 11.23 2.18
CA GLN A 66 -9.50 10.85 2.80
C GLN A 66 -9.44 9.51 3.53
N LEU A 67 -8.36 8.73 3.36
CA LEU A 67 -8.21 7.42 4.00
C LEU A 67 -8.53 7.41 5.50
N PRO A 68 -8.09 8.42 6.32
CA PRO A 68 -8.41 8.42 7.75
C PRO A 68 -9.90 8.54 8.09
N SER A 69 -10.72 9.07 7.19
CA SER A 69 -12.17 9.22 7.37
C SER A 69 -12.97 8.05 6.81
N MET A 70 -12.32 7.13 6.08
CA MET A 70 -12.98 5.99 5.46
C MET A 70 -13.09 4.80 6.42
N SER A 71 -14.25 4.14 6.44
CA SER A 71 -14.47 2.89 7.18
C SER A 71 -13.90 1.70 6.41
N LEU A 72 -12.58 1.48 6.49
CA LEU A 72 -11.88 0.44 5.75
C LEU A 72 -11.71 -0.86 6.54
N GLY A 73 -11.77 -0.80 7.87
CA GLY A 73 -11.40 -1.91 8.76
C GLY A 73 -9.92 -1.86 9.14
N ARG A 74 -9.40 -2.94 9.74
CA ARG A 74 -8.00 -3.05 10.21
C ARG A 74 -7.47 -4.46 10.01
N GLY A 75 -6.15 -4.63 10.19
CA GLY A 75 -5.49 -5.93 10.12
C GLY A 75 -5.40 -6.47 8.68
N PHE A 76 -5.12 -5.60 7.71
CA PHE A 76 -4.89 -6.05 6.34
C PHE A 76 -3.60 -6.85 6.24
N ASP A 77 -3.67 -8.01 5.63
CA ASP A 77 -2.51 -8.86 5.36
C ASP A 77 -1.56 -8.21 4.35
N LEU A 78 -2.13 -7.49 3.39
CA LEU A 78 -1.39 -6.72 2.39
C LEU A 78 -2.09 -5.38 2.17
N ILE A 79 -1.32 -4.30 2.24
CA ILE A 79 -1.73 -2.98 1.75
C ILE A 79 -0.85 -2.63 0.57
N VAL A 80 -1.47 -2.31 -0.56
CA VAL A 80 -0.79 -1.84 -1.77
C VAL A 80 -1.04 -0.35 -1.92
N CYS A 81 0.01 0.40 -2.21
CA CYS A 81 -0.06 1.79 -2.65
C CYS A 81 1.08 1.99 -3.66
N ALA A 82 0.77 1.78 -4.93
CA ALA A 82 1.72 1.85 -6.03
C ALA A 82 1.35 2.99 -6.96
N ASP A 83 2.35 3.76 -7.37
CA ASP A 83 2.20 4.87 -8.31
C ASP A 83 1.22 5.98 -7.85
N VAL A 84 1.15 6.25 -6.54
CA VAL A 84 0.24 7.24 -5.93
C VAL A 84 1.00 8.29 -5.13
N LEU A 85 1.99 7.88 -4.34
CA LEU A 85 2.57 8.70 -3.28
C LEU A 85 3.28 9.96 -3.76
N GLN A 86 3.75 9.96 -5.00
CA GLN A 86 4.38 11.12 -5.64
C GLN A 86 3.40 12.27 -5.91
N TYR A 87 2.10 11.98 -6.02
CA TYR A 87 1.05 12.99 -6.22
C TYR A 87 0.46 13.55 -4.93
N VAL A 88 0.87 13.01 -3.78
CA VAL A 88 0.32 13.38 -2.47
C VAL A 88 1.19 14.44 -1.80
N GLY A 89 0.62 15.55 -1.36
CA GLY A 89 1.35 16.61 -0.63
C GLY A 89 1.95 16.13 0.70
N ASP A 90 3.05 16.74 1.16
CA ASP A 90 3.86 16.27 2.31
C ASP A 90 3.05 16.04 3.60
N SER A 91 2.15 16.95 3.93
CA SER A 91 1.33 16.82 5.14
C SER A 91 0.34 15.66 5.06
N ALA A 92 -0.29 15.50 3.91
CA ALA A 92 -1.23 14.41 3.65
C ALA A 92 -0.49 13.07 3.60
N LEU A 93 0.68 13.01 2.96
CA LEU A 93 1.53 11.83 2.89
C LEU A 93 1.90 11.33 4.29
N LYS A 94 2.38 12.21 5.18
CA LYS A 94 2.72 11.84 6.56
C LYS A 94 1.52 11.29 7.33
N ARG A 95 0.35 11.95 7.22
CA ARG A 95 -0.87 11.48 7.89
C ARG A 95 -1.37 10.16 7.33
N GLY A 96 -1.42 10.04 6.00
CA GLY A 96 -1.89 8.86 5.31
C GLY A 96 -1.01 7.64 5.57
N VAL A 97 0.32 7.77 5.55
CA VAL A 97 1.25 6.67 5.83
C VAL A 97 1.12 6.19 7.29
N ARG A 98 0.95 7.10 8.26
CA ARG A 98 0.65 6.71 9.66
C ARG A 98 -0.67 5.95 9.76
N HIS A 99 -1.68 6.39 9.00
CA HIS A 99 -2.96 5.69 8.96
C HIS A 99 -2.80 4.29 8.35
N ILE A 100 -2.09 4.17 7.24
CA ILE A 100 -1.75 2.88 6.61
C ILE A 100 -1.06 1.94 7.60
N ALA A 101 -0.06 2.43 8.35
CA ALA A 101 0.61 1.64 9.38
C ALA A 101 -0.37 1.14 10.46
N GLY A 102 -1.36 1.96 10.85
CA GLY A 102 -2.42 1.57 11.80
C GLY A 102 -3.45 0.59 11.26
N LEU A 103 -3.58 0.45 9.94
CA LEU A 103 -4.46 -0.53 9.29
C LEU A 103 -3.74 -1.85 9.00
N LEU A 104 -2.40 -1.85 9.00
CA LEU A 104 -1.57 -2.95 8.56
C LEU A 104 -1.52 -4.07 9.61
N GLY A 105 -1.72 -5.31 9.16
CA GLY A 105 -1.51 -6.52 9.95
C GLY A 105 -0.45 -7.44 9.35
N GLY A 106 0.10 -7.08 8.20
CA GLY A 106 1.10 -7.86 7.48
C GLY A 106 2.11 -6.96 6.76
N VAL A 107 2.09 -6.96 5.43
CA VAL A 107 3.03 -6.23 4.59
C VAL A 107 2.36 -5.06 3.88
N ALA A 108 3.00 -3.89 3.87
CA ALA A 108 2.66 -2.79 2.99
C ALA A 108 3.63 -2.75 1.80
N PHE A 109 3.12 -2.77 0.58
CA PHE A 109 3.86 -2.49 -0.64
C PHE A 109 3.64 -1.02 -0.99
N LEU A 110 4.67 -0.20 -0.75
CA LEU A 110 4.64 1.25 -0.95
C LEU A 110 5.66 1.63 -2.03
N GLU A 111 5.19 1.74 -3.25
CA GLU A 111 6.00 2.14 -4.39
C GLU A 111 5.77 3.62 -4.71
N ALA A 112 6.85 4.36 -4.84
CA ALA A 112 6.83 5.76 -5.23
C ALA A 112 8.04 6.09 -6.08
N TYR A 113 7.84 6.93 -7.07
CA TYR A 113 8.93 7.49 -7.84
C TYR A 113 9.64 8.60 -7.06
N THR A 114 10.94 8.74 -7.31
CA THR A 114 11.83 9.65 -6.59
C THR A 114 12.59 10.55 -7.57
N THR A 115 13.26 11.56 -7.07
CA THR A 115 14.09 12.48 -7.88
C THR A 115 15.24 11.80 -8.65
N GLY A 116 15.51 10.52 -8.38
CA GLY A 116 16.57 9.75 -9.06
C GLY A 116 16.04 8.77 -10.10
N ASP A 117 14.74 8.76 -10.35
CA ASP A 117 14.12 7.88 -11.33
C ASP A 117 13.89 8.67 -12.63
N ASP A 118 14.30 8.11 -13.76
CA ASP A 118 14.01 8.66 -15.09
C ASP A 118 12.53 8.37 -15.41
N MET A 119 11.74 9.43 -15.49
CA MET A 119 10.32 9.34 -15.80
C MET A 119 10.03 10.13 -17.07
N GLU A 120 9.45 9.45 -18.05
CA GLU A 120 8.86 10.06 -19.23
C GLU A 120 7.35 10.20 -19.01
N GLY A 121 6.78 11.36 -19.33
CA GLY A 121 5.34 11.58 -19.28
C GLY A 121 4.93 12.86 -18.58
N ASP A 122 3.66 12.94 -18.24
CA ASP A 122 3.08 14.08 -17.55
C ASP A 122 3.46 14.04 -16.06
N LEU A 123 4.22 15.04 -15.64
CA LEU A 123 4.66 15.21 -14.25
C LEU A 123 3.81 16.24 -13.50
N ASP A 124 2.65 16.63 -14.04
CA ASP A 124 1.78 17.59 -13.38
C ASP A 124 1.28 17.07 -12.03
N GLY A 125 1.35 17.92 -11.03
CA GLY A 125 1.04 17.55 -9.64
C GLY A 125 2.06 16.67 -8.94
N TRP A 126 3.21 16.35 -9.54
CA TRP A 126 4.22 15.52 -8.93
C TRP A 126 5.08 16.26 -7.90
N HIS A 127 5.14 15.71 -6.71
CA HIS A 127 6.02 16.18 -5.65
C HIS A 127 7.38 15.46 -5.70
N HIS A 128 8.38 16.10 -6.28
CA HIS A 128 9.73 15.58 -6.40
C HIS A 128 10.39 15.36 -5.03
N ARG A 129 10.42 14.11 -4.56
CA ARG A 129 11.03 13.73 -3.29
C ARG A 129 12.19 12.77 -3.49
N SER A 130 13.22 12.94 -2.65
CA SER A 130 14.33 12.01 -2.60
C SER A 130 13.95 10.69 -1.92
N LYS A 131 14.71 9.64 -2.19
CA LYS A 131 14.60 8.33 -1.51
C LYS A 131 14.71 8.47 0.01
N SER A 132 15.61 9.33 0.50
CA SER A 132 15.79 9.58 1.93
C SER A 132 14.55 10.22 2.58
N LYS A 133 13.86 11.11 1.86
CA LYS A 133 12.64 11.74 2.35
C LYS A 133 11.51 10.72 2.54
N TYR A 134 11.29 9.85 1.57
CA TYR A 134 10.30 8.77 1.70
C TYR A 134 10.64 7.82 2.84
N ARG A 135 11.91 7.39 2.95
CA ARG A 135 12.37 6.51 4.04
C ARG A 135 12.12 7.11 5.42
N SER A 136 12.40 8.41 5.59
CA SER A 136 12.12 9.11 6.85
C SER A 136 10.63 9.09 7.17
N ILE A 137 9.76 9.42 6.20
CA ILE A 137 8.30 9.44 6.40
C ILE A 137 7.78 8.04 6.79
N PHE A 138 8.28 6.99 6.17
CA PHE A 138 7.86 5.62 6.46
C PHE A 138 8.36 5.14 7.83
N ALA A 139 9.61 5.45 8.16
CA ALA A 139 10.19 5.14 9.47
C ALA A 139 9.48 5.90 10.62
N ASP A 140 9.14 7.18 10.41
CA ASP A 140 8.38 7.99 11.36
C ASP A 140 6.95 7.46 11.59
N ALA A 141 6.42 6.72 10.65
CA ALA A 141 5.15 6.02 10.78
C ALA A 141 5.27 4.63 11.46
N GLY A 142 6.49 4.21 11.82
CA GLY A 142 6.75 2.91 12.45
C GLY A 142 6.88 1.75 11.47
N LEU A 143 7.08 2.04 10.18
CA LEU A 143 7.28 1.02 9.16
C LEU A 143 8.76 0.67 9.02
N VAL A 144 9.06 -0.62 8.90
CA VAL A 144 10.40 -1.19 8.74
C VAL A 144 10.52 -1.77 7.34
N ALA A 145 11.51 -1.33 6.57
CA ALA A 145 11.74 -1.82 5.23
C ALA A 145 12.27 -3.26 5.25
N CYS A 146 11.68 -4.13 4.43
CA CYS A 146 12.16 -5.51 4.22
C CYS A 146 12.60 -5.78 2.77
N GLY A 147 12.76 -4.74 1.98
CA GLY A 147 13.18 -4.81 0.57
C GLY A 147 12.02 -4.78 -0.42
N ILE A 148 12.32 -4.52 -1.69
CA ILE A 148 11.38 -4.58 -2.83
C ILE A 148 10.11 -3.71 -2.58
N HIS A 149 10.27 -2.49 -2.08
CA HIS A 149 9.19 -1.58 -1.68
C HIS A 149 8.22 -2.16 -0.64
N CYS A 150 8.61 -3.25 0.04
CA CYS A 150 7.83 -3.88 1.09
C CYS A 150 8.26 -3.36 2.47
N TYR A 151 7.25 -3.14 3.32
CA TYR A 151 7.41 -2.61 4.68
C TYR A 151 6.57 -3.41 5.66
N LEU A 152 7.09 -3.60 6.86
CA LEU A 152 6.46 -4.30 7.98
C LEU A 152 6.12 -3.34 9.11
N THR A 153 5.20 -3.71 9.98
CA THR A 153 5.13 -3.10 11.31
C THR A 153 6.36 -3.51 12.14
N ARG A 154 6.73 -2.72 13.14
CA ARG A 154 7.85 -3.07 14.04
C ARG A 154 7.64 -4.42 14.73
N GLU A 155 6.41 -4.69 15.15
CA GLU A 155 6.05 -5.95 15.80
C GLU A 155 6.33 -7.15 14.90
N LEU A 156 5.87 -7.10 13.65
CA LEU A 156 6.10 -8.19 12.70
C LEU A 156 7.57 -8.33 12.31
N ALA A 157 8.31 -7.20 12.22
CA ALA A 157 9.74 -7.21 11.92
C ALA A 157 10.56 -7.86 13.04
N VAL A 158 10.24 -7.61 14.32
CA VAL A 158 10.89 -8.26 15.47
C VAL A 158 10.63 -9.75 15.44
N ASN A 159 9.39 -10.18 15.26
CA ASN A 159 9.05 -11.60 15.20
C ASN A 159 9.77 -12.34 14.06
N ALA A 160 9.95 -11.68 12.91
CA ALA A 160 10.69 -12.25 11.79
C ALA A 160 12.19 -12.45 12.12
N VAL A 161 12.80 -11.48 12.80
CA VAL A 161 14.21 -11.58 13.23
C VAL A 161 14.39 -12.69 14.29
N GLU A 162 13.46 -12.82 15.22
CA GLU A 162 13.50 -13.87 16.26
C GLU A 162 13.41 -15.28 15.67
N LEU A 163 12.74 -15.46 14.53
CA LEU A 163 12.68 -16.74 13.82
C LEU A 163 13.96 -17.06 13.04
N GLU A 164 14.80 -16.07 12.74
CA GLU A 164 16.07 -16.25 12.03
C GLU A 164 17.28 -16.40 12.97
N VAL A 165 17.12 -16.07 14.24
CA VAL A 165 18.14 -16.26 15.27
C VAL A 165 17.94 -17.64 15.92
N VAL A 166 18.50 -18.65 15.28
CA VAL A 166 18.71 -19.99 15.85
C VAL A 166 20.13 -20.11 16.32
#